data_c923959e1e7d29e0163ac3db3dbb5b04
#
_entry.id   c923959e1e7d29e0163ac3db3dbb5b04
#
_cell.length_a   1.000
_cell.length_b   1.000
_cell.length_c   1.000
_cell.angle_alpha   90.00
_cell.angle_beta   90.00
_cell.angle_gamma   90.00
#
_symmetry.space_group_name_H-M   'P 1'
#
loop_
_entity.id
_entity.type
_entity.pdbx_description
1 polymer ?
#
loop_
_entity_poly.entity_id
_entity_poly.type
_entity_poly.pdbx_seq_one_letter_code
_entity_poly.pdbx_strand_id
1 'polypeptide(L)'
;MLKEIKGFEGLYSVDENGRVYSLRSAKRLKEIRMQSGYMYVHLCNGKNKTKLVRLHRIVAEAFLEPKEGMDQVNHINGNKADNRAENLEWCTQKQNTIHAIKTGLYATSGENNPSAKLTYEQVKSIRNEYIRNDKERGTKGLARKYGVTDVMIGKIVRNECWKDAEHSLHRRAGDV
;
A
#
# COMPACT_ATOMS: atom_id res chain seq x y z
N MET A 1 -2.38 18.33 -21.69
CA MET A 1 -1.46 19.52 -21.62
C MET A 1 -0.07 19.03 -21.25
N LEU A 2 1.04 19.70 -21.73
CA LEU A 2 2.40 19.37 -21.31
C LEU A 2 2.91 20.41 -20.30
N LYS A 3 3.52 19.98 -19.21
CA LYS A 3 4.18 20.84 -18.22
C LYS A 3 5.63 20.41 -18.01
N GLU A 4 6.52 21.38 -17.80
CA GLU A 4 7.92 21.10 -17.49
C GLU A 4 8.07 20.41 -16.12
N ILE A 5 9.07 19.54 -16.02
CA ILE A 5 9.34 18.79 -14.77
C ILE A 5 10.21 19.64 -13.85
N LYS A 6 9.74 19.89 -12.64
CA LYS A 6 10.45 20.64 -11.60
C LYS A 6 11.86 20.07 -11.34
N GLY A 7 12.87 20.95 -11.42
CA GLY A 7 14.28 20.59 -11.29
C GLY A 7 14.90 19.98 -12.55
N PHE A 8 14.14 19.93 -13.65
CA PHE A 8 14.58 19.48 -14.98
C PHE A 8 13.97 20.36 -16.09
N GLU A 9 13.76 21.63 -15.78
CA GLU A 9 13.21 22.63 -16.69
C GLU A 9 14.05 22.72 -17.96
N GLY A 10 13.42 22.90 -19.12
CA GLY A 10 14.07 22.91 -20.43
C GLY A 10 14.60 21.55 -20.93
N LEU A 11 14.54 20.48 -20.10
CA LEU A 11 15.03 19.15 -20.46
C LEU A 11 13.90 18.14 -20.67
N TYR A 12 12.89 18.17 -19.82
CA TYR A 12 11.79 17.20 -19.83
C TYR A 12 10.45 17.85 -19.53
N SER A 13 9.41 17.29 -20.14
CA SER A 13 8.00 17.61 -19.85
C SER A 13 7.20 16.35 -19.53
N VAL A 14 6.06 16.53 -18.87
CA VAL A 14 5.12 15.47 -18.51
C VAL A 14 3.71 15.88 -18.93
N ASP A 15 2.89 14.90 -19.37
CA ASP A 15 1.48 15.11 -19.62
C ASP A 15 0.63 14.61 -18.42
N GLU A 16 -0.63 14.97 -18.42
CA GLU A 16 -1.63 14.58 -17.40
C GLU A 16 -1.91 13.07 -17.34
N ASN A 17 -1.50 12.32 -18.38
CA ASN A 17 -1.55 10.85 -18.38
C ASN A 17 -0.29 10.21 -17.79
N GLY A 18 0.65 11.01 -17.28
CA GLY A 18 1.90 10.53 -16.70
C GLY A 18 2.96 10.12 -17.73
N ARG A 19 2.85 10.56 -18.98
CA ARG A 19 3.86 10.29 -20.01
C ARG A 19 4.92 11.37 -19.98
N VAL A 20 6.18 10.98 -19.88
CA VAL A 20 7.32 11.90 -19.84
C VAL A 20 8.01 11.97 -21.21
N TYR A 21 8.36 13.18 -21.61
CA TYR A 21 8.99 13.46 -22.91
C TYR A 21 10.31 14.22 -22.71
N SER A 22 11.32 13.87 -23.49
CA SER A 22 12.55 14.64 -23.60
C SER A 22 12.34 15.81 -24.56
N LEU A 23 12.56 17.03 -24.09
CA LEU A 23 12.44 18.23 -24.93
C LEU A 23 13.53 18.28 -26.00
N ARG A 24 14.73 17.73 -25.70
CA ARG A 24 15.86 17.68 -26.63
C ARG A 24 15.62 16.76 -27.82
N SER A 25 15.01 15.58 -27.60
CA SER A 25 14.83 14.55 -28.64
C SER A 25 13.39 14.41 -29.12
N ALA A 26 12.46 15.14 -28.49
CA ALA A 26 11.01 15.01 -28.71
C ALA A 26 10.47 13.57 -28.55
N LYS A 27 11.19 12.71 -27.83
CA LYS A 27 10.83 11.30 -27.62
C LYS A 27 10.23 11.08 -26.24
N ARG A 28 9.21 10.22 -26.17
CA ARG A 28 8.68 9.68 -24.91
C ARG A 28 9.74 8.82 -24.24
N LEU A 29 9.94 9.00 -22.92
CA LEU A 29 10.79 8.17 -22.10
C LEU A 29 10.10 6.84 -21.77
N LYS A 30 10.92 5.80 -21.62
CA LYS A 30 10.47 4.49 -21.15
C LYS A 30 10.24 4.52 -19.64
N GLU A 31 9.09 4.07 -19.21
CA GLU A 31 8.75 3.89 -17.81
C GLU A 31 9.28 2.54 -17.29
N ILE A 32 9.70 2.50 -16.03
CA ILE A 32 10.28 1.34 -15.37
C ILE A 32 9.41 0.98 -14.17
N ARG A 33 8.88 -0.24 -14.15
CA ARG A 33 8.13 -0.76 -13.01
C ARG A 33 9.09 -1.40 -12.01
N MET A 34 9.08 -0.92 -10.77
CA MET A 34 9.85 -1.52 -9.68
C MET A 34 9.06 -2.64 -8.97
N GLN A 35 9.76 -3.49 -8.21
CA GLN A 35 9.13 -4.57 -7.43
C GLN A 35 8.04 -4.07 -6.46
N SER A 36 8.18 -2.84 -5.96
CA SER A 36 7.17 -2.17 -5.12
C SER A 36 5.87 -1.82 -5.86
N GLY A 37 5.81 -2.05 -7.19
CA GLY A 37 4.70 -1.74 -8.07
C GLY A 37 4.68 -0.31 -8.61
N TYR A 38 5.48 0.61 -8.07
CA TYR A 38 5.56 1.98 -8.54
C TYR A 38 6.30 2.11 -9.88
N MET A 39 5.86 3.11 -10.67
CA MET A 39 6.49 3.48 -11.94
C MET A 39 7.52 4.58 -11.74
N TYR A 40 8.62 4.48 -12.47
CA TYR A 40 9.75 5.41 -12.43
C TYR A 40 10.19 5.76 -13.85
N VAL A 41 10.92 6.89 -13.96
CA VAL A 41 11.63 7.29 -15.18
C VAL A 41 13.06 7.69 -14.85
N HIS A 42 13.97 7.49 -15.79
CA HIS A 42 15.33 8.03 -15.71
C HIS A 42 15.38 9.46 -16.29
N LEU A 43 15.77 10.42 -15.46
CA LEU A 43 15.99 11.81 -15.86
C LEU A 43 17.47 12.16 -15.71
N CYS A 44 18.06 12.78 -16.73
CA CYS A 44 19.44 13.26 -16.72
C CYS A 44 19.43 14.78 -16.57
N ASN A 45 20.21 15.31 -15.64
CA ASN A 45 20.29 16.77 -15.38
C ASN A 45 21.23 17.54 -16.33
N GLY A 46 21.60 16.95 -17.46
CA GLY A 46 22.52 17.58 -18.43
C GLY A 46 24.01 17.50 -18.06
N LYS A 47 24.36 17.08 -16.84
CA LYS A 47 25.74 16.92 -16.32
C LYS A 47 26.13 15.45 -16.19
N ASN A 48 25.63 14.57 -17.05
CA ASN A 48 25.82 13.11 -17.00
C ASN A 48 25.38 12.41 -15.69
N LYS A 49 24.60 13.08 -14.85
CA LYS A 49 23.99 12.47 -13.65
C LYS A 49 22.55 12.08 -13.93
N THR A 50 22.31 10.79 -14.00
CA THR A 50 20.97 10.22 -14.17
C THR A 50 20.34 9.99 -12.80
N LYS A 51 19.10 10.39 -12.62
CA LYS A 51 18.30 10.17 -11.43
C LYS A 51 17.07 9.35 -11.78
N LEU A 52 16.78 8.33 -10.98
CA LEU A 52 15.53 7.55 -11.06
C LEU A 52 14.48 8.28 -10.23
N VAL A 53 13.42 8.75 -10.88
CA VAL A 53 12.38 9.58 -10.24
C VAL A 53 11.03 8.87 -10.32
N ARG A 54 10.25 8.94 -9.24
CA ARG A 54 8.90 8.35 -9.17
C ARG A 54 7.94 9.14 -10.06
N LEU A 55 7.26 8.44 -10.95
CA LEU A 55 6.39 9.05 -11.96
C LEU A 55 5.19 9.79 -11.33
N HIS A 56 4.49 9.16 -10.36
CA HIS A 56 3.35 9.80 -9.68
C HIS A 56 3.73 11.12 -8.99
N ARG A 57 4.96 11.27 -8.47
CA ARG A 57 5.41 12.53 -7.87
C ARG A 57 5.61 13.61 -8.92
N ILE A 58 6.22 13.27 -10.06
CA ILE A 58 6.38 14.19 -11.19
C ILE A 58 5.01 14.74 -11.63
N VAL A 59 4.02 13.83 -11.78
CA VAL A 59 2.67 14.22 -12.21
C VAL A 59 1.97 15.07 -11.14
N ALA A 60 2.03 14.66 -9.88
CA ALA A 60 1.41 15.41 -8.78
C ALA A 60 2.00 16.81 -8.65
N GLU A 61 3.33 16.95 -8.71
CA GLU A 61 4.02 18.25 -8.64
C GLU A 61 3.70 19.15 -9.86
N ALA A 62 3.42 18.56 -11.02
CA ALA A 62 3.09 19.30 -12.22
C ALA A 62 1.62 19.73 -12.31
N PHE A 63 0.68 18.88 -11.88
CA PHE A 63 -0.75 19.03 -12.19
C PHE A 63 -1.64 19.26 -10.99
N LEU A 64 -1.22 18.87 -9.78
CA LEU A 64 -2.03 19.04 -8.57
C LEU A 64 -1.54 20.22 -7.75
N GLU A 65 -2.47 20.98 -7.20
CA GLU A 65 -2.13 22.05 -6.26
C GLU A 65 -1.57 21.47 -4.97
N PRO A 66 -0.38 21.92 -4.52
CA PRO A 66 0.17 21.50 -3.24
C PRO A 66 -0.78 21.87 -2.09
N LYS A 67 -0.93 20.97 -1.12
CA LYS A 67 -1.72 21.21 0.08
C LYS A 67 -0.79 21.22 1.29
N GLU A 68 -0.94 22.22 2.15
CA GLU A 68 -0.12 22.36 3.36
C GLU A 68 -0.24 21.13 4.26
N GLY A 69 0.90 20.62 4.75
CA GLY A 69 0.97 19.41 5.57
C GLY A 69 0.73 18.10 4.85
N MET A 70 0.57 18.11 3.51
CA MET A 70 0.39 16.91 2.69
C MET A 70 1.62 16.67 1.83
N ASP A 71 2.47 15.76 2.24
CA ASP A 71 3.76 15.44 1.59
C ASP A 71 3.74 14.09 0.84
N GLN A 72 2.67 13.33 0.97
CA GLN A 72 2.47 12.06 0.30
C GLN A 72 1.58 12.22 -0.94
N VAL A 73 1.82 11.37 -1.95
CA VAL A 73 0.94 11.21 -3.10
C VAL A 73 0.30 9.84 -3.05
N ASN A 74 -1.02 9.80 -3.03
CA ASN A 74 -1.82 8.59 -3.04
C ASN A 74 -2.37 8.32 -4.45
N HIS A 75 -2.54 7.04 -4.80
CA HIS A 75 -3.29 6.59 -5.97
C HIS A 75 -4.72 6.29 -5.52
N ILE A 76 -5.70 7.05 -5.99
CA ILE A 76 -7.11 6.98 -5.56
C ILE A 76 -7.69 5.58 -5.79
N ASN A 77 -7.38 4.95 -6.92
CA ASN A 77 -7.81 3.58 -7.24
C ASN A 77 -6.89 2.49 -6.66
N GLY A 78 -5.83 2.84 -5.92
CA GLY A 78 -4.85 1.93 -5.37
C GLY A 78 -3.86 1.31 -6.38
N ASN A 79 -4.00 1.56 -7.66
CA ASN A 79 -3.11 1.05 -8.70
C ASN A 79 -1.87 1.94 -8.88
N LYS A 80 -0.74 1.51 -8.35
CA LYS A 80 0.55 2.23 -8.41
C LYS A 80 1.12 2.43 -9.82
N ALA A 81 0.57 1.75 -10.82
CA ALA A 81 0.95 1.90 -12.23
C ALA A 81 0.10 2.94 -12.97
N ASP A 82 -1.03 3.37 -12.41
CA ASP A 82 -1.91 4.37 -13.00
C ASP A 82 -1.57 5.77 -12.48
N ASN A 83 -0.68 6.45 -13.19
CA ASN A 83 -0.15 7.75 -12.79
C ASN A 83 -0.82 8.93 -13.48
N ARG A 84 -2.07 8.79 -13.94
CA ARG A 84 -2.86 9.90 -14.47
C ARG A 84 -3.16 10.91 -13.35
N ALA A 85 -3.11 12.20 -13.67
CA ALA A 85 -3.33 13.27 -12.69
C ALA A 85 -4.68 13.13 -11.95
N GLU A 86 -5.75 12.72 -12.64
CA GLU A 86 -7.09 12.48 -12.08
C GLU A 86 -7.14 11.36 -11.04
N ASN A 87 -6.15 10.42 -11.08
CA ASN A 87 -6.04 9.30 -10.14
C ASN A 87 -5.09 9.58 -8.98
N LEU A 88 -4.52 10.78 -8.89
CA LEU A 88 -3.55 11.14 -7.86
C LEU A 88 -4.12 12.22 -6.95
N GLU A 89 -3.73 12.16 -5.68
CA GLU A 89 -4.08 13.18 -4.69
C GLU A 89 -2.93 13.40 -3.71
N TRP A 90 -2.77 14.65 -3.24
CA TRP A 90 -1.92 14.94 -2.10
C TRP A 90 -2.60 14.48 -0.81
N CYS A 91 -1.88 13.83 0.07
CA CYS A 91 -2.40 13.35 1.34
C CYS A 91 -1.33 13.36 2.43
N THR A 92 -1.77 13.24 3.68
CA THR A 92 -0.89 12.96 4.81
C THR A 92 -0.55 11.47 4.88
N GLN A 93 0.52 11.11 5.57
CA GLN A 93 0.87 9.72 5.87
C GLN A 93 -0.31 8.95 6.51
N LYS A 94 -1.04 9.59 7.44
CA LYS A 94 -2.19 8.99 8.12
C LYS A 94 -3.33 8.67 7.14
N GLN A 95 -3.67 9.62 6.26
CA GLN A 95 -4.72 9.45 5.24
C GLN A 95 -4.36 8.32 4.28
N ASN A 96 -3.11 8.28 3.81
CA ASN A 96 -2.61 7.23 2.92
C ASN A 96 -2.71 5.84 3.56
N THR A 97 -2.34 5.72 4.85
CA THR A 97 -2.48 4.46 5.60
C THR A 97 -3.95 4.04 5.74
N ILE A 98 -4.85 4.98 6.09
CA ILE A 98 -6.28 4.69 6.20
C ILE A 98 -6.87 4.24 4.85
N HIS A 99 -6.49 4.91 3.75
CA HIS A 99 -6.89 4.52 2.41
C HIS A 99 -6.43 3.11 2.08
N ALA A 100 -5.16 2.78 2.32
CA ALA A 100 -4.60 1.45 2.07
C ALA A 100 -5.31 0.33 2.88
N ILE A 101 -5.74 0.63 4.12
CA ILE A 101 -6.54 -0.29 4.94
C ILE A 101 -7.94 -0.49 4.33
N LYS A 102 -8.63 0.60 3.97
CA LYS A 102 -10.00 0.56 3.42
C LYS A 102 -10.06 -0.16 2.07
N THR A 103 -9.03 0.00 1.25
CA THR A 103 -8.95 -0.62 -0.08
C THR A 103 -8.36 -2.03 -0.07
N GLY A 104 -8.00 -2.55 1.12
CA GLY A 104 -7.40 -3.88 1.25
C GLY A 104 -5.97 -4.01 0.72
N LEU A 105 -5.33 -2.88 0.39
CA LEU A 105 -3.93 -2.84 -0.08
C LEU A 105 -2.93 -3.04 1.08
N TYR A 106 -3.38 -2.87 2.31
CA TYR A 106 -2.58 -3.08 3.50
C TYR A 106 -2.70 -4.54 3.95
N ALA A 107 -2.03 -5.43 3.23
CA ALA A 107 -2.03 -6.88 3.48
C ALA A 107 -1.18 -7.29 4.71
N THR A 108 -1.11 -6.45 5.76
CA THR A 108 -0.28 -6.71 6.94
C THR A 108 -1.07 -7.09 8.19
N SER A 109 -2.39 -7.35 8.05
CA SER A 109 -3.23 -7.82 9.15
C SER A 109 -3.69 -9.26 8.91
N GLY A 110 -3.86 -10.00 9.99
CA GLY A 110 -4.34 -11.36 9.95
C GLY A 110 -3.37 -12.30 9.24
N GLU A 111 -3.90 -13.29 8.57
CA GLU A 111 -3.14 -14.36 7.86
C GLU A 111 -2.33 -13.84 6.67
N ASN A 112 -2.69 -12.67 6.12
CA ASN A 112 -1.94 -12.03 5.03
C ASN A 112 -0.64 -11.35 5.48
N ASN A 113 -0.39 -11.24 6.80
CA ASN A 113 0.89 -10.76 7.32
C ASN A 113 1.95 -11.85 7.12
N PRO A 114 3.09 -11.58 6.44
CA PRO A 114 4.18 -12.55 6.27
C PRO A 114 4.72 -13.13 7.59
N SER A 115 4.54 -12.42 8.71
CA SER A 115 4.93 -12.85 10.05
C SER A 115 3.77 -13.45 10.85
N ALA A 116 2.60 -13.66 10.24
CA ALA A 116 1.47 -14.27 10.92
C ALA A 116 1.79 -15.74 11.27
N LYS A 117 1.57 -16.08 12.54
CA LYS A 117 1.72 -17.45 13.05
C LYS A 117 0.40 -18.24 13.05
N LEU A 118 -0.70 -17.56 12.77
CA LEU A 118 -2.04 -18.12 12.79
C LEU A 118 -2.75 -17.86 11.48
N THR A 119 -3.65 -18.79 11.12
CA THR A 119 -4.61 -18.61 10.04
C THR A 119 -5.97 -18.14 10.58
N TYR A 120 -6.86 -17.64 9.72
CA TYR A 120 -8.22 -17.28 10.11
C TYR A 120 -9.00 -18.45 10.68
N GLU A 121 -8.83 -19.66 10.15
CA GLU A 121 -9.45 -20.89 10.66
C GLU A 121 -8.95 -21.23 12.07
N GLN A 122 -7.65 -21.08 12.32
CA GLN A 122 -7.09 -21.28 13.66
C GLN A 122 -7.61 -20.26 14.67
N VAL A 123 -7.76 -19.00 14.25
CA VAL A 123 -8.35 -17.94 15.11
C VAL A 123 -9.80 -18.25 15.46
N LYS A 124 -10.59 -18.75 14.51
CA LYS A 124 -11.97 -19.19 14.73
C LYS A 124 -12.03 -20.39 15.70
N SER A 125 -11.15 -21.38 15.50
CA SER A 125 -11.02 -22.52 16.40
C SER A 125 -10.67 -22.09 17.81
N ILE A 126 -9.71 -21.16 17.98
CA ILE A 126 -9.33 -20.60 19.29
C ILE A 126 -10.54 -19.96 19.99
N ARG A 127 -11.35 -19.18 19.29
CA ARG A 127 -12.55 -18.55 19.86
C ARG A 127 -13.59 -19.56 20.30
N ASN A 128 -13.78 -20.63 19.52
CA ASN A 128 -14.76 -21.68 19.83
C ASN A 128 -14.29 -22.61 20.95
N GLU A 129 -13.01 -22.91 21.05
CA GLU A 129 -12.42 -23.81 22.04
C GLU A 129 -12.21 -23.15 23.40
N TYR A 130 -12.11 -21.81 23.45
CA TYR A 130 -11.70 -21.10 24.64
C TYR A 130 -12.65 -21.28 25.82
N ILE A 131 -12.12 -21.69 26.96
CA ILE A 131 -12.80 -21.74 28.24
C ILE A 131 -11.99 -20.99 29.30
N ARG A 132 -12.59 -20.02 29.94
CA ARG A 132 -11.94 -19.20 30.97
C ARG A 132 -11.46 -20.06 32.14
N ASN A 133 -10.22 -19.86 32.58
CA ASN A 133 -9.56 -20.56 33.69
C ASN A 133 -9.39 -22.08 33.49
N ASP A 134 -9.65 -22.62 32.31
CA ASP A 134 -9.34 -24.01 31.99
C ASP A 134 -7.83 -24.21 31.76
N LYS A 135 -7.30 -25.38 32.19
CA LYS A 135 -5.85 -25.67 32.10
C LYS A 135 -5.39 -25.90 30.66
N GLU A 136 -6.26 -26.51 29.81
CA GLU A 136 -5.93 -26.89 28.43
C GLU A 136 -6.57 -25.92 27.39
N ARG A 137 -7.79 -25.51 27.65
CA ARG A 137 -8.58 -24.62 26.76
C ARG A 137 -8.58 -23.16 27.21
N GLY A 138 -7.88 -22.82 28.26
CA GLY A 138 -7.60 -21.44 28.66
C GLY A 138 -6.48 -20.82 27.84
N THR A 139 -6.15 -19.56 28.14
CA THR A 139 -5.15 -18.80 27.37
C THR A 139 -3.79 -19.51 27.28
N LYS A 140 -3.30 -20.10 28.38
CA LYS A 140 -2.01 -20.79 28.42
C LYS A 140 -2.02 -22.13 27.68
N GLY A 141 -3.11 -22.88 27.74
CA GLY A 141 -3.26 -24.17 27.04
C GLY A 141 -3.31 -23.96 25.54
N LEU A 142 -4.19 -23.06 25.08
CA LEU A 142 -4.30 -22.72 23.67
C LEU A 142 -3.03 -22.07 23.12
N ALA A 143 -2.32 -21.27 23.93
CA ALA A 143 -1.04 -20.68 23.54
C ALA A 143 -0.01 -21.76 23.17
N ARG A 144 0.09 -22.83 23.99
CA ARG A 144 0.95 -23.99 23.70
C ARG A 144 0.49 -24.76 22.46
N LYS A 145 -0.82 -25.00 22.33
CA LYS A 145 -1.41 -25.73 21.19
C LYS A 145 -1.14 -25.04 19.85
N TYR A 146 -1.28 -23.71 19.80
CA TYR A 146 -1.17 -22.94 18.56
C TYR A 146 0.18 -22.24 18.37
N GLY A 147 1.17 -22.43 19.25
CA GLY A 147 2.53 -21.88 19.12
C GLY A 147 2.60 -20.35 19.21
N VAL A 148 1.72 -19.73 19.97
CA VAL A 148 1.65 -18.29 20.19
C VAL A 148 1.72 -17.93 21.68
N THR A 149 1.72 -16.63 22.02
CA THR A 149 1.73 -16.19 23.42
C THR A 149 0.32 -16.24 24.03
N ASP A 150 0.22 -16.44 25.32
CA ASP A 150 -1.05 -16.38 26.07
C ASP A 150 -1.72 -15.00 25.98
N VAL A 151 -0.90 -13.93 25.92
CA VAL A 151 -1.36 -12.56 25.64
C VAL A 151 -2.06 -12.47 24.28
N MET A 152 -1.50 -13.12 23.22
CA MET A 152 -2.12 -13.16 21.89
C MET A 152 -3.46 -13.87 21.94
N ILE A 153 -3.56 -15.02 22.58
CA ILE A 153 -4.83 -15.73 22.78
C ILE A 153 -5.86 -14.83 23.49
N GLY A 154 -5.44 -14.14 24.57
CA GLY A 154 -6.31 -13.19 25.26
C GLY A 154 -6.84 -12.08 24.36
N LYS A 155 -6.01 -11.49 23.51
CA LYS A 155 -6.42 -10.47 22.52
C LYS A 155 -7.39 -11.02 21.47
N ILE A 156 -7.17 -12.25 20.99
CA ILE A 156 -8.04 -12.94 20.01
C ILE A 156 -9.43 -13.14 20.62
N VAL A 157 -9.50 -13.66 21.83
CA VAL A 157 -10.76 -13.97 22.51
C VAL A 157 -11.57 -12.70 22.84
N ARG A 158 -10.88 -11.60 23.22
CA ARG A 158 -11.53 -10.30 23.45
C ARG A 158 -11.81 -9.50 22.17
N ASN A 159 -11.55 -10.10 21.00
CA ASN A 159 -11.70 -9.44 19.69
C ASN A 159 -10.91 -8.14 19.53
N GLU A 160 -9.78 -8.01 20.22
CA GLU A 160 -8.87 -6.86 20.12
C GLU A 160 -7.98 -6.92 18.89
N CYS A 161 -7.76 -8.13 18.34
CA CYS A 161 -7.06 -8.39 17.08
C CYS A 161 -7.81 -9.42 16.25
N TRP A 162 -7.45 -9.58 14.97
CA TRP A 162 -8.12 -10.48 14.03
C TRP A 162 -9.64 -10.19 13.88
N LYS A 163 -10.00 -8.91 13.87
CA LYS A 163 -11.41 -8.45 13.85
C LYS A 163 -12.19 -8.93 12.64
N ASP A 164 -11.51 -9.16 11.51
CA ASP A 164 -12.11 -9.55 10.22
C ASP A 164 -12.12 -11.06 9.99
N ALA A 165 -11.80 -11.89 11.00
CA ALA A 165 -11.76 -13.34 10.85
C ALA A 165 -13.11 -13.95 10.45
N GLU A 166 -14.22 -13.27 10.73
CA GLU A 166 -15.58 -13.68 10.33
C GLU A 166 -15.96 -13.19 8.92
N HIS A 167 -15.38 -12.09 8.44
CA HIS A 167 -15.72 -11.46 7.15
C HIS A 167 -14.88 -11.96 5.97
N SER A 168 -13.70 -12.54 6.23
CA SER A 168 -12.77 -12.94 5.16
C SER A 168 -13.18 -14.18 4.38
N LEU A 169 -14.08 -15.00 4.93
CA LEU A 169 -14.58 -16.20 4.25
C LEU A 169 -15.55 -15.89 3.08
N HIS A 170 -16.17 -14.70 3.08
CA HIS A 170 -17.13 -14.31 2.04
C HIS A 170 -16.50 -13.66 0.81
N ARG A 171 -15.23 -13.26 0.87
CA ARG A 171 -14.54 -12.63 -0.28
C ARG A 171 -13.88 -13.61 -1.26
N ARG A 172 -13.73 -14.90 -0.89
CA ARG A 172 -13.15 -15.92 -1.79
C ARG A 172 -14.18 -16.70 -2.63
N ALA A 173 -15.46 -16.45 -2.43
CA ALA A 173 -16.54 -17.15 -3.15
C ALA A 173 -17.20 -16.36 -4.28
N GLY A 174 -16.71 -15.18 -4.65
CA GLY A 174 -17.38 -14.26 -5.56
C GLY A 174 -16.58 -13.77 -6.77
N ASP A 175 -15.37 -14.29 -7.04
CA ASP A 175 -14.61 -13.93 -8.25
C ASP A 175 -14.34 -15.21 -9.08
N VAL A 176 -15.32 -15.59 -9.87
CA VAL A 176 -15.18 -16.40 -11.08
C VAL A 176 -15.83 -15.62 -12.23
#